data_a9db7585f2621b80089d1d5e18d66e40
#
_entry.id   a9db7585f2621b80089d1d5e18d66e40
#
_cell.length_a   1.000
_cell.length_b   1.000
_cell.length_c   1.000
_cell.angle_alpha   90.00
_cell.angle_beta   90.00
_cell.angle_gamma   90.00
#
_symmetry.space_group_name_H-M   'P 1'
#
loop_
_entity.id
_entity.type
_entity.pdbx_description
1 polymer ?
#
loop_
_entity_poly.entity_id
_entity_poly.type
_entity_poly.pdbx_seq_one_letter_code
_entity_poly.pdbx_strand_id
1 'polypeptide(L)'
;MSERRNTFKDGADFYAKEIGAFVGGEHTRLANADYLKNVQQEIDNLSEAINKYADNGNPQLKGLVAEAWHTYTFNIDAAAKQSANRAVQEESNTLGSVDVSTSWGEDYSLKYYKSGSDSAIAQGHSLEYAYQKYIHNLREGASIPTREEYLAMSGIDPKTDMALCMYEGQARLIPSDQIQDAIEALNKKIVKELNNLDNPERAKVAERLIQVKEKLTSHIESPDGASSANLTEAESRELAQLAKEGKF
;
A
#
# COMPACT_ATOMS: atom_id res chain seq x y z
N MET A 1 -20.99 -25.05 13.84
CA MET A 1 -21.06 -23.82 13.06
C MET A 1 -20.23 -22.79 13.79
N SER A 2 -19.03 -22.50 13.30
CA SER A 2 -18.13 -21.50 13.90
C SER A 2 -18.66 -20.12 13.51
N GLU A 3 -19.09 -19.34 14.49
CA GLU A 3 -19.35 -17.91 14.33
C GLU A 3 -18.05 -17.23 13.85
N ARG A 4 -17.98 -16.88 12.56
CA ARG A 4 -16.95 -15.99 12.08
C ARG A 4 -17.19 -14.63 12.73
N ARG A 5 -16.36 -14.27 13.68
CA ARG A 5 -16.34 -12.93 14.27
C ARG A 5 -16.10 -11.94 13.14
N ASN A 6 -16.90 -10.89 13.14
CA ASN A 6 -16.72 -9.75 12.24
C ASN A 6 -15.53 -8.93 12.76
N THR A 7 -14.31 -9.34 12.37
CA THR A 7 -13.03 -8.89 12.93
C THR A 7 -12.81 -7.37 12.83
N PHE A 8 -13.45 -6.71 11.85
CA PHE A 8 -13.34 -5.27 11.69
C PHE A 8 -14.18 -4.52 12.72
N LYS A 9 -15.45 -4.87 12.87
CA LYS A 9 -16.33 -4.28 13.90
C LYS A 9 -15.79 -4.56 15.30
N ASP A 10 -15.28 -5.78 15.53
CA ASP A 10 -14.62 -6.17 16.78
C ASP A 10 -13.34 -5.36 17.02
N GLY A 11 -12.59 -4.98 15.95
CA GLY A 11 -11.42 -4.11 16.04
C GLY A 11 -11.76 -2.68 16.40
N ALA A 12 -12.75 -2.09 15.74
CA ALA A 12 -13.25 -0.74 16.05
C ALA A 12 -13.90 -0.68 17.46
N ASP A 13 -14.70 -1.70 17.83
CA ASP A 13 -15.28 -1.83 19.15
C ASP A 13 -14.22 -2.11 20.23
N PHE A 14 -13.15 -2.84 19.92
CA PHE A 14 -12.00 -3.07 20.79
C PHE A 14 -11.24 -1.76 21.04
N TYR A 15 -10.92 -0.99 20.00
CA TYR A 15 -10.29 0.33 20.14
C TYR A 15 -11.17 1.28 20.95
N ALA A 16 -12.45 1.34 20.67
CA ALA A 16 -13.40 2.18 21.42
C ALA A 16 -13.52 1.76 22.90
N LYS A 17 -13.39 0.48 23.21
CA LYS A 17 -13.49 -0.08 24.57
C LYS A 17 -12.20 0.12 25.37
N GLU A 18 -11.02 -0.07 24.76
CA GLU A 18 -9.71 0.16 25.41
C GLU A 18 -9.50 1.65 25.69
N ILE A 19 -9.94 2.53 24.79
CA ILE A 19 -9.93 3.98 24.98
C ILE A 19 -10.86 4.41 26.13
N GLY A 20 -12.02 3.75 26.28
CA GLY A 20 -12.95 4.02 27.39
C GLY A 20 -12.42 3.63 28.77
N ALA A 21 -11.45 2.70 28.87
CA ALA A 21 -10.89 2.24 30.14
C ALA A 21 -9.80 3.16 30.71
N PHE A 22 -9.27 4.13 29.94
CA PHE A 22 -8.17 5.02 30.34
C PHE A 22 -8.60 6.33 31.03
N VAL A 23 -9.89 6.53 31.36
CA VAL A 23 -10.43 7.81 31.84
C VAL A 23 -10.47 7.90 33.37
N GLY A 24 -9.48 8.54 33.96
CA GLY A 24 -9.48 8.93 35.38
C GLY A 24 -9.00 10.37 35.59
N GLY A 25 -9.94 11.32 35.87
CA GLY A 25 -9.64 12.67 36.36
C GLY A 25 -10.28 13.83 35.56
N GLU A 26 -10.80 14.87 36.24
CA GLU A 26 -11.57 15.96 35.61
C GLU A 26 -10.78 16.87 34.62
N HIS A 27 -9.49 17.06 34.82
CA HIS A 27 -8.65 17.81 33.88
C HIS A 27 -8.31 17.02 32.61
N THR A 28 -8.42 15.71 32.65
CA THR A 28 -8.25 14.79 31.53
C THR A 28 -9.50 14.74 30.63
N ARG A 29 -10.66 15.19 31.08
CA ARG A 29 -11.93 15.08 30.36
C ARG A 29 -11.99 15.89 29.06
N LEU A 30 -11.48 17.13 29.03
CA LEU A 30 -11.52 17.96 27.82
C LEU A 30 -10.49 17.51 26.80
N ALA A 31 -9.25 17.22 27.22
CA ALA A 31 -8.22 16.66 26.36
C ALA A 31 -8.62 15.27 25.83
N ASN A 32 -9.29 14.46 26.64
CA ASN A 32 -9.83 13.16 26.23
C ASN A 32 -11.02 13.28 25.28
N ALA A 33 -11.85 14.32 25.38
CA ALA A 33 -12.97 14.52 24.46
C ALA A 33 -12.50 14.87 23.05
N ASP A 34 -11.48 15.72 22.91
CA ASP A 34 -10.89 16.06 21.60
C ASP A 34 -10.13 14.87 21.00
N TYR A 35 -9.42 14.12 21.81
CA TYR A 35 -8.74 12.90 21.42
C TYR A 35 -9.73 11.83 20.91
N LEU A 36 -10.79 11.52 21.68
CA LEU A 36 -11.81 10.57 21.27
C LEU A 36 -12.53 11.01 19.99
N LYS A 37 -12.75 12.32 19.84
CA LYS A 37 -13.33 12.90 18.63
C LYS A 37 -12.40 12.69 17.42
N ASN A 38 -11.09 12.89 17.59
CA ASN A 38 -10.13 12.68 16.52
C ASN A 38 -10.07 11.21 16.09
N VAL A 39 -10.03 10.28 17.06
CA VAL A 39 -10.06 8.83 16.76
C VAL A 39 -11.36 8.45 16.06
N GLN A 40 -12.52 8.94 16.53
CA GLN A 40 -13.81 8.67 15.88
C GLN A 40 -13.83 9.23 14.46
N GLN A 41 -13.31 10.43 14.24
CA GLN A 41 -13.23 11.02 12.89
C GLN A 41 -12.41 10.15 11.93
N GLU A 42 -11.28 9.59 12.38
CA GLU A 42 -10.46 8.71 11.52
C GLU A 42 -11.14 7.36 11.24
N ILE A 43 -11.94 6.85 12.18
CA ILE A 43 -12.78 5.66 11.96
C ILE A 43 -13.86 5.95 10.91
N ASP A 44 -14.51 7.10 11.00
CA ASP A 44 -15.53 7.54 10.05
C ASP A 44 -14.89 7.75 8.65
N ASN A 45 -13.70 8.36 8.58
CA ASN A 45 -12.92 8.54 7.36
C ASN A 45 -12.57 7.20 6.70
N LEU A 46 -12.18 6.19 7.48
CA LEU A 46 -11.91 4.84 6.97
C LEU A 46 -13.16 4.23 6.33
N SER A 47 -14.28 4.32 7.02
CA SER A 47 -15.56 3.79 6.52
C SER A 47 -15.99 4.51 5.23
N GLU A 48 -15.88 5.83 5.20
CA GLU A 48 -16.19 6.64 4.02
C GLU A 48 -15.27 6.30 2.83
N ALA A 49 -13.96 6.20 3.06
CA ALA A 49 -12.98 5.87 2.02
C ALA A 49 -13.23 4.47 1.41
N ILE A 50 -13.53 3.46 2.23
CA ILE A 50 -13.85 2.12 1.74
C ILE A 50 -15.16 2.12 0.96
N ASN A 51 -16.21 2.81 1.44
CA ASN A 51 -17.48 2.89 0.75
C ASN A 51 -17.41 3.67 -0.57
N LYS A 52 -16.55 4.69 -0.67
CA LYS A 52 -16.30 5.45 -1.90
C LYS A 52 -15.95 4.56 -3.10
N TYR A 53 -15.27 3.44 -2.87
CA TYR A 53 -14.83 2.52 -3.91
C TYR A 53 -15.83 1.37 -4.16
N ALA A 54 -16.90 1.26 -3.38
CA ALA A 54 -17.87 0.16 -3.43
C ALA A 54 -18.53 0.00 -4.81
N ASP A 55 -18.89 1.12 -5.45
CA ASP A 55 -19.59 1.15 -6.74
C ASP A 55 -18.65 0.89 -7.94
N ASN A 56 -17.35 0.89 -7.72
CA ASN A 56 -16.39 0.58 -8.77
C ASN A 56 -16.38 -0.94 -8.99
N GLY A 57 -17.08 -1.44 -10.01
CA GLY A 57 -16.99 -2.83 -10.49
C GLY A 57 -15.56 -3.24 -10.89
N ASN A 58 -14.58 -2.68 -10.23
CA ASN A 58 -13.18 -2.61 -10.55
C ASN A 58 -12.43 -3.83 -9.97
N PRO A 59 -11.69 -4.57 -10.81
CA PRO A 59 -10.74 -5.58 -10.32
C PRO A 59 -9.66 -5.01 -9.37
N GLN A 60 -9.48 -3.69 -9.34
CA GLN A 60 -8.55 -2.98 -8.47
C GLN A 60 -9.12 -2.66 -7.08
N LEU A 61 -10.41 -2.90 -6.82
CA LEU A 61 -11.05 -2.56 -5.54
C LEU A 61 -10.28 -3.07 -4.32
N LYS A 62 -9.73 -4.28 -4.39
CA LYS A 62 -8.92 -4.86 -3.32
C LYS A 62 -7.68 -4.02 -2.99
N GLY A 63 -7.01 -3.47 -4.00
CA GLY A 63 -5.85 -2.58 -3.82
C GLY A 63 -6.27 -1.26 -3.16
N LEU A 64 -7.30 -0.61 -3.69
CA LEU A 64 -7.81 0.66 -3.14
C LEU A 64 -8.29 0.53 -1.69
N VAL A 65 -8.92 -0.59 -1.35
CA VAL A 65 -9.33 -0.89 0.03
C VAL A 65 -8.12 -1.10 0.93
N ALA A 66 -7.05 -1.76 0.44
CA ALA A 66 -5.83 -1.93 1.21
C ALA A 66 -5.11 -0.59 1.46
N GLU A 67 -5.06 0.30 0.47
CA GLU A 67 -4.53 1.66 0.61
C GLU A 67 -5.30 2.45 1.68
N ALA A 68 -6.64 2.46 1.61
CA ALA A 68 -7.51 3.09 2.62
C ALA A 68 -7.27 2.48 4.00
N TRP A 69 -7.23 1.15 4.12
CA TRP A 69 -6.97 0.45 5.37
C TRP A 69 -5.68 0.92 6.04
N HIS A 70 -4.57 0.87 5.32
CA HIS A 70 -3.27 1.26 5.89
C HIS A 70 -3.20 2.75 6.23
N THR A 71 -3.76 3.61 5.38
CA THR A 71 -3.82 5.05 5.64
C THR A 71 -4.58 5.37 6.91
N TYR A 72 -5.82 4.92 7.00
CA TYR A 72 -6.69 5.35 8.09
C TYR A 72 -6.46 4.58 9.40
N THR A 73 -6.05 3.30 9.36
CA THR A 73 -5.64 2.60 10.59
C THR A 73 -4.35 3.19 11.16
N PHE A 74 -3.43 3.68 10.32
CA PHE A 74 -2.29 4.47 10.78
C PHE A 74 -2.77 5.75 11.47
N ASN A 75 -3.65 6.52 10.85
CA ASN A 75 -4.16 7.77 11.41
C ASN A 75 -4.93 7.56 12.72
N ILE A 76 -5.69 6.45 12.83
CA ILE A 76 -6.35 6.04 14.07
C ILE A 76 -5.31 5.79 15.18
N ASP A 77 -4.27 5.01 14.91
CA ASP A 77 -3.22 4.72 15.89
C ASP A 77 -2.40 5.97 16.25
N ALA A 78 -2.09 6.82 15.26
CA ALA A 78 -1.44 8.11 15.47
C ALA A 78 -2.27 9.04 16.34
N ALA A 79 -3.59 9.13 16.10
CA ALA A 79 -4.50 9.87 16.95
C ALA A 79 -4.53 9.28 18.37
N ALA A 80 -4.57 7.94 18.48
CA ALA A 80 -4.53 7.22 19.74
C ALA A 80 -3.26 7.48 20.56
N LYS A 81 -2.15 7.62 19.90
CA LYS A 81 -0.84 7.92 20.51
C LYS A 81 -0.53 9.42 20.62
N GLN A 82 -1.48 10.27 20.22
CA GLN A 82 -1.32 11.74 20.16
C GLN A 82 -0.12 12.16 19.29
N SER A 83 0.19 11.35 18.27
CA SER A 83 1.22 11.66 17.27
C SER A 83 0.75 12.79 16.35
N ALA A 84 1.67 13.65 15.92
CA ALA A 84 1.43 14.63 14.88
C ALA A 84 1.57 14.05 13.46
N ASN A 85 2.11 12.83 13.33
CA ASN A 85 2.30 12.18 12.06
C ASN A 85 0.97 11.77 11.42
N ARG A 86 0.91 11.89 10.10
CA ARG A 86 -0.29 11.53 9.30
C ARG A 86 0.13 10.82 8.03
N ALA A 87 -0.71 9.89 7.60
CA ALA A 87 -0.67 9.26 6.30
C ALA A 87 -1.83 9.78 5.43
N VAL A 88 -1.60 9.86 4.12
CA VAL A 88 -2.58 10.32 3.13
C VAL A 88 -2.63 9.33 1.99
N GLN A 89 -3.83 8.83 1.66
CA GLN A 89 -4.05 8.02 0.46
C GLN A 89 -4.00 8.93 -0.76
N GLU A 90 -3.13 8.61 -1.72
CA GLU A 90 -2.99 9.38 -2.96
C GLU A 90 -3.93 8.83 -4.04
N GLU A 91 -4.64 9.71 -4.73
CA GLU A 91 -5.61 9.32 -5.77
C GLU A 91 -5.01 9.41 -7.18
N SER A 92 -3.71 9.22 -7.31
CA SER A 92 -3.01 9.31 -8.59
C SER A 92 -2.99 7.97 -9.33
N ASN A 93 -3.34 8.00 -10.62
CA ASN A 93 -3.22 6.85 -11.52
C ASN A 93 -2.01 6.98 -12.46
N THR A 94 -1.08 7.87 -12.19
CA THR A 94 0.13 8.04 -13.01
C THR A 94 1.11 6.88 -12.78
N LEU A 95 1.96 6.65 -13.77
CA LEU A 95 2.97 5.59 -13.70
C LEU A 95 3.91 5.81 -12.51
N GLY A 96 4.01 4.81 -11.61
CA GLY A 96 4.91 4.88 -10.46
C GLY A 96 4.46 5.86 -9.37
N SER A 97 3.20 6.36 -9.43
CA SER A 97 2.65 7.22 -8.38
C SER A 97 2.73 6.54 -7.00
N VAL A 98 2.81 7.38 -6.00
CA VAL A 98 2.71 7.00 -4.60
C VAL A 98 1.28 6.56 -4.31
N ASP A 99 1.09 5.45 -3.62
CA ASP A 99 -0.23 4.98 -3.18
C ASP A 99 -0.60 5.60 -1.82
N VAL A 100 0.39 5.75 -0.91
CA VAL A 100 0.23 6.44 0.38
C VAL A 100 1.46 7.29 0.65
N SER A 101 1.26 8.59 0.89
CA SER A 101 2.28 9.53 1.34
C SER A 101 2.21 9.77 2.85
N THR A 102 3.29 10.26 3.45
CA THR A 102 3.36 10.49 4.88
C THR A 102 3.93 11.86 5.23
N SER A 103 3.52 12.39 6.37
CA SER A 103 3.98 13.70 6.86
C SER A 103 5.47 13.74 7.22
N TRP A 104 6.13 12.57 7.37
CA TRP A 104 7.56 12.48 7.64
C TRP A 104 8.40 12.18 6.39
N GLY A 105 7.78 12.18 5.20
CA GLY A 105 8.45 12.08 3.90
C GLY A 105 8.78 10.67 3.44
N GLU A 106 8.20 9.65 4.02
CA GLU A 106 8.25 8.29 3.51
C GLU A 106 7.01 8.01 2.65
N ASP A 107 7.23 7.53 1.44
CA ASP A 107 6.19 7.19 0.49
C ASP A 107 6.07 5.68 0.34
N TYR A 108 4.85 5.20 0.12
CA TYR A 108 4.54 3.77 0.02
C TYR A 108 3.88 3.43 -1.32
N SER A 109 4.35 2.33 -1.94
CA SER A 109 3.62 1.64 -3.00
C SER A 109 3.05 0.32 -2.47
N LEU A 110 1.79 0.04 -2.79
CA LEU A 110 1.07 -1.14 -2.32
C LEU A 110 0.79 -2.12 -3.45
N LYS A 111 1.07 -3.41 -3.23
CA LYS A 111 0.73 -4.47 -4.19
C LYS A 111 0.13 -5.67 -3.46
N TYR A 112 -1.18 -5.83 -3.62
CA TYR A 112 -2.00 -6.86 -2.98
C TYR A 112 -2.39 -7.95 -3.98
N TYR A 113 -1.40 -8.77 -4.42
CA TYR A 113 -1.65 -9.91 -5.29
C TYR A 113 -1.91 -11.21 -4.52
N LYS A 114 -2.14 -12.31 -5.23
CA LYS A 114 -2.51 -13.60 -4.62
C LYS A 114 -1.35 -14.31 -3.93
N SER A 115 -0.11 -13.96 -4.24
CA SER A 115 1.09 -14.57 -3.66
C SER A 115 2.13 -13.53 -3.31
N GLY A 116 2.96 -13.82 -2.32
CA GLY A 116 4.09 -12.97 -1.92
C GLY A 116 5.08 -12.77 -3.05
N SER A 117 5.32 -13.82 -3.85
CA SER A 117 6.14 -13.71 -5.05
C SER A 117 5.61 -12.69 -6.04
N ASP A 118 4.30 -12.73 -6.36
CA ASP A 118 3.70 -11.81 -7.32
C ASP A 118 3.68 -10.37 -6.78
N SER A 119 3.31 -10.20 -5.50
CA SER A 119 3.27 -8.90 -4.84
C SER A 119 4.65 -8.24 -4.82
N ALA A 120 5.69 -8.97 -4.42
CA ALA A 120 7.04 -8.43 -4.32
C ALA A 120 7.70 -8.20 -5.69
N ILE A 121 7.56 -9.14 -6.64
CA ILE A 121 8.16 -8.98 -7.97
C ILE A 121 7.56 -7.81 -8.72
N ALA A 122 6.24 -7.58 -8.59
CA ALA A 122 5.58 -6.44 -9.20
C ALA A 122 6.15 -5.10 -8.70
N GLN A 123 6.58 -5.05 -7.44
CA GLN A 123 7.24 -3.88 -6.85
C GLN A 123 8.62 -3.56 -7.47
N GLY A 124 9.26 -4.53 -8.13
CA GLY A 124 10.57 -4.39 -8.78
C GLY A 124 10.52 -4.18 -10.29
N HIS A 125 9.34 -3.95 -10.87
CA HIS A 125 9.23 -3.69 -12.30
C HIS A 125 9.90 -2.36 -12.67
N SER A 126 10.61 -2.35 -13.81
CA SER A 126 11.24 -1.16 -14.38
C SER A 126 10.27 -0.33 -15.21
N LEU A 127 10.64 0.91 -15.52
CA LEU A 127 9.93 1.76 -16.49
C LEU A 127 9.89 1.08 -17.88
N GLU A 128 10.95 0.36 -18.28
CA GLU A 128 10.97 -0.41 -19.54
C GLU A 128 9.89 -1.52 -19.52
N TYR A 129 9.72 -2.23 -18.39
CA TYR A 129 8.65 -3.22 -18.26
C TYR A 129 7.28 -2.59 -18.46
N ALA A 130 7.06 -1.43 -17.85
CA ALA A 130 5.78 -0.71 -17.97
C ALA A 130 5.53 -0.25 -19.41
N TYR A 131 6.55 0.27 -20.10
CA TYR A 131 6.49 0.64 -21.49
C TYR A 131 6.15 -0.56 -22.40
N GLN A 132 6.83 -1.70 -22.22
CA GLN A 132 6.54 -2.91 -22.98
C GLN A 132 5.10 -3.40 -22.75
N LYS A 133 4.62 -3.35 -21.51
CA LYS A 133 3.24 -3.68 -21.17
C LYS A 133 2.25 -2.72 -21.83
N TYR A 134 2.56 -1.42 -21.85
CA TYR A 134 1.75 -0.41 -22.54
C TYR A 134 1.64 -0.73 -24.03
N ILE A 135 2.76 -0.97 -24.72
CA ILE A 135 2.77 -1.33 -26.15
C ILE A 135 1.94 -2.58 -26.42
N HIS A 136 2.12 -3.62 -25.58
CA HIS A 136 1.39 -4.88 -25.74
C HIS A 136 -0.14 -4.69 -25.64
N ASN A 137 -0.61 -3.69 -24.90
CA ASN A 137 -2.03 -3.40 -24.71
C ASN A 137 -2.59 -2.37 -25.71
N LEU A 138 -1.76 -1.84 -26.62
CA LEU A 138 -2.24 -0.94 -27.66
C LEU A 138 -3.19 -1.69 -28.62
N ARG A 139 -4.19 -0.94 -29.09
CA ARG A 139 -5.09 -1.46 -30.13
C ARG A 139 -4.31 -1.66 -31.45
N GLU A 140 -4.71 -2.64 -32.22
CA GLU A 140 -4.15 -2.86 -33.55
C GLU A 140 -4.22 -1.59 -34.42
N GLY A 141 -3.11 -1.22 -35.03
CA GLY A 141 -2.97 0.01 -35.83
C GLY A 141 -2.70 1.30 -35.05
N ALA A 142 -2.61 1.25 -33.71
CA ALA A 142 -2.22 2.41 -32.93
C ALA A 142 -0.74 2.74 -33.14
N SER A 143 -0.41 4.05 -33.12
CA SER A 143 0.99 4.50 -33.16
C SER A 143 1.68 4.12 -31.86
N ILE A 144 2.88 3.50 -31.98
CA ILE A 144 3.73 3.17 -30.84
C ILE A 144 4.54 4.41 -30.50
N PRO A 145 4.39 5.02 -29.31
CA PRO A 145 5.22 6.15 -28.89
C PRO A 145 6.67 5.71 -28.68
N THR A 146 7.62 6.62 -28.83
CA THR A 146 9.00 6.39 -28.36
C THR A 146 9.01 6.28 -26.82
N ARG A 147 10.15 5.83 -26.25
CA ARG A 147 10.32 5.76 -24.79
C ARG A 147 10.22 7.13 -24.14
N GLU A 148 10.82 8.14 -24.77
CA GLU A 148 10.78 9.54 -24.32
C GLU A 148 9.35 10.11 -24.32
N GLU A 149 8.59 9.82 -25.38
CA GLU A 149 7.18 10.22 -25.46
C GLU A 149 6.33 9.52 -24.40
N TYR A 150 6.56 8.22 -24.17
CA TYR A 150 5.88 7.46 -23.13
C TYR A 150 6.15 8.01 -21.72
N LEU A 151 7.42 8.32 -21.40
CA LEU A 151 7.78 8.94 -20.13
C LEU A 151 7.12 10.31 -19.96
N ALA A 152 7.19 11.17 -21.00
CA ALA A 152 6.52 12.47 -20.99
C ALA A 152 5.00 12.37 -20.77
N MET A 153 4.33 11.44 -21.44
CA MET A 153 2.90 11.16 -21.25
C MET A 153 2.57 10.69 -19.83
N SER A 154 3.52 10.04 -19.18
CA SER A 154 3.42 9.54 -17.80
C SER A 154 3.83 10.58 -16.74
N GLY A 155 4.19 11.80 -17.14
CA GLY A 155 4.65 12.85 -16.24
C GLY A 155 6.08 12.66 -15.72
N ILE A 156 6.87 11.78 -16.34
CA ILE A 156 8.25 11.47 -15.97
C ILE A 156 9.21 12.19 -16.93
N ASP A 157 10.37 12.65 -16.43
CA ASP A 157 11.40 13.27 -17.28
C ASP A 157 11.75 12.29 -18.44
N PRO A 158 11.62 12.72 -19.72
CA PRO A 158 11.94 11.91 -20.89
C PRO A 158 13.36 11.36 -20.92
N LYS A 159 14.29 11.93 -20.15
CA LYS A 159 15.68 11.46 -20.04
C LYS A 159 15.91 10.43 -18.95
N THR A 160 14.86 10.04 -18.20
CA THR A 160 14.96 9.05 -17.15
C THR A 160 15.40 7.69 -17.70
N ASP A 161 16.34 7.02 -17.04
CA ASP A 161 16.78 5.67 -17.42
C ASP A 161 15.61 4.67 -17.29
N MET A 162 15.22 4.07 -18.39
CA MET A 162 14.16 3.08 -18.46
C MET A 162 14.43 1.82 -17.61
N ALA A 163 15.68 1.60 -17.20
CA ALA A 163 16.04 0.51 -16.30
C ALA A 163 15.71 0.78 -14.83
N LEU A 164 15.38 2.01 -14.45
CA LEU A 164 15.00 2.35 -13.08
C LEU A 164 13.70 1.66 -12.67
N CYS A 165 13.54 1.43 -11.37
CA CYS A 165 12.31 0.91 -10.78
C CYS A 165 11.18 1.94 -10.92
N MET A 166 9.97 1.49 -11.28
CA MET A 166 8.79 2.38 -11.31
C MET A 166 8.51 3.05 -9.96
N TYR A 167 8.84 2.38 -8.87
CA TYR A 167 8.54 2.83 -7.50
C TYR A 167 9.82 3.26 -6.77
N GLU A 168 10.77 3.88 -7.47
CA GLU A 168 12.04 4.32 -6.89
C GLU A 168 11.80 5.20 -5.66
N GLY A 169 12.57 4.96 -4.60
CA GLY A 169 12.46 5.71 -3.35
C GLY A 169 11.36 5.24 -2.38
N GLN A 170 10.29 4.61 -2.86
CA GLN A 170 9.13 4.23 -2.04
C GLN A 170 9.37 2.96 -1.20
N ALA A 171 8.75 2.84 -0.05
CA ALA A 171 8.61 1.59 0.69
C ALA A 171 7.64 0.64 -0.03
N ARG A 172 7.84 -0.69 0.14
CA ARG A 172 7.16 -1.74 -0.62
C ARG A 172 6.19 -2.51 0.26
N LEU A 173 4.95 -2.03 0.34
CA LEU A 173 3.94 -2.63 1.20
C LEU A 173 3.20 -3.76 0.48
N ILE A 174 3.15 -4.93 1.14
CA ILE A 174 2.45 -6.13 0.66
C ILE A 174 1.63 -6.76 1.80
N PRO A 175 0.72 -7.70 1.50
CA PRO A 175 -0.03 -8.41 2.54
C PRO A 175 0.84 -9.00 3.63
N SER A 176 0.42 -8.89 4.88
CA SER A 176 1.22 -9.28 6.05
C SER A 176 1.51 -10.78 6.12
N ASP A 177 0.60 -11.61 5.62
CA ASP A 177 0.76 -13.07 5.50
C ASP A 177 1.71 -13.49 4.38
N GLN A 178 2.16 -12.57 3.54
CA GLN A 178 2.99 -12.84 2.35
C GLN A 178 4.47 -12.48 2.52
N ILE A 179 4.87 -11.80 3.58
CA ILE A 179 6.24 -11.27 3.75
C ILE A 179 7.31 -12.37 3.63
N GLN A 180 7.13 -13.50 4.31
CA GLN A 180 8.12 -14.59 4.29
C GLN A 180 8.25 -15.21 2.89
N ASP A 181 7.12 -15.51 2.24
CA ASP A 181 7.10 -16.06 0.87
C ASP A 181 7.73 -15.07 -0.14
N ALA A 182 7.45 -13.78 0.02
CA ALA A 182 8.03 -12.72 -0.79
C ALA A 182 9.57 -12.66 -0.67
N ILE A 183 10.09 -12.69 0.55
CA ILE A 183 11.55 -12.68 0.82
C ILE A 183 12.21 -13.91 0.19
N GLU A 184 11.62 -15.10 0.33
CA GLU A 184 12.15 -16.34 -0.26
C GLU A 184 12.15 -16.27 -1.80
N ALA A 185 11.06 -15.79 -2.40
CA ALA A 185 10.94 -15.62 -3.85
C ALA A 185 11.95 -14.61 -4.39
N LEU A 186 12.10 -13.45 -3.71
CA LEU A 186 13.09 -12.44 -4.05
C LEU A 186 14.52 -13.00 -3.97
N ASN A 187 14.87 -13.70 -2.90
CA ASN A 187 16.20 -14.30 -2.74
C ASN A 187 16.51 -15.29 -3.88
N LYS A 188 15.58 -16.18 -4.22
CA LYS A 188 15.74 -17.14 -5.34
C LYS A 188 15.96 -16.41 -6.66
N LYS A 189 15.20 -15.34 -6.91
CA LYS A 189 15.30 -14.58 -8.16
C LYS A 189 16.59 -13.76 -8.23
N ILE A 190 16.99 -13.10 -7.14
CA ILE A 190 18.26 -12.36 -7.03
C ILE A 190 19.44 -13.27 -7.35
N VAL A 191 19.52 -14.45 -6.71
CA VAL A 191 20.58 -15.42 -6.98
C VAL A 191 20.60 -15.86 -8.45
N LYS A 192 19.43 -16.10 -9.05
CA LYS A 192 19.31 -16.45 -10.47
C LYS A 192 19.84 -15.34 -11.38
N GLU A 193 19.53 -14.08 -11.08
CA GLU A 193 19.99 -12.94 -11.89
C GLU A 193 21.50 -12.72 -11.71
N LEU A 194 22.03 -12.83 -10.47
CA LEU A 194 23.46 -12.71 -10.18
C LEU A 194 24.31 -13.83 -10.80
N ASN A 195 23.77 -15.01 -11.01
CA ASN A 195 24.50 -16.10 -11.70
C ASN A 195 24.66 -15.86 -13.21
N ASN A 196 24.09 -14.80 -13.78
CA ASN A 196 24.19 -14.41 -15.17
C ASN A 196 24.93 -13.07 -15.35
N LEU A 197 26.02 -12.88 -14.63
CA LEU A 197 26.79 -11.62 -14.57
C LEU A 197 27.40 -11.15 -15.90
N ASP A 198 27.49 -12.02 -16.91
CA ASP A 198 27.94 -11.65 -18.26
C ASP A 198 26.97 -10.70 -18.97
N ASN A 199 25.77 -10.52 -18.45
CA ASN A 199 24.76 -9.61 -18.97
C ASN A 199 24.50 -8.45 -18.00
N PRO A 200 24.95 -7.21 -18.30
CA PRO A 200 24.76 -6.04 -17.42
C PRO A 200 23.30 -5.75 -17.05
N GLU A 201 22.36 -6.07 -17.94
CA GLU A 201 20.93 -5.89 -17.67
C GLU A 201 20.44 -6.80 -16.55
N ARG A 202 21.03 -7.99 -16.40
CA ARG A 202 20.71 -8.92 -15.30
C ARG A 202 21.19 -8.40 -13.95
N ALA A 203 22.33 -7.74 -13.92
CA ALA A 203 22.82 -7.06 -12.71
C ALA A 203 21.86 -5.97 -12.26
N LYS A 204 21.36 -5.12 -13.18
CA LYS A 204 20.34 -4.11 -12.86
C LYS A 204 19.02 -4.71 -12.34
N VAL A 205 18.62 -5.87 -12.89
CA VAL A 205 17.44 -6.59 -12.36
C VAL A 205 17.68 -7.05 -10.92
N ALA A 206 18.83 -7.65 -10.64
CA ALA A 206 19.19 -8.09 -9.29
C ALA A 206 19.21 -6.92 -8.31
N GLU A 207 19.80 -5.79 -8.68
CA GLU A 207 19.86 -4.57 -7.87
C GLU A 207 18.46 -4.06 -7.50
N ARG A 208 17.55 -3.93 -8.46
CA ARG A 208 16.16 -3.55 -8.18
C ARG A 208 15.47 -4.52 -7.21
N LEU A 209 15.68 -5.83 -7.37
CA LEU A 209 15.07 -6.82 -6.48
C LEU A 209 15.66 -6.78 -5.06
N ILE A 210 16.95 -6.43 -4.91
CA ILE A 210 17.58 -6.17 -3.62
C ILE A 210 16.93 -4.96 -2.95
N GLN A 211 16.77 -3.85 -3.67
CA GLN A 211 16.08 -2.66 -3.17
C GLN A 211 14.63 -2.96 -2.73
N VAL A 212 13.89 -3.77 -3.52
CA VAL A 212 12.55 -4.21 -3.12
C VAL A 212 12.60 -4.96 -1.79
N LYS A 213 13.54 -5.90 -1.65
CA LYS A 213 13.66 -6.70 -0.42
C LYS A 213 14.00 -5.85 0.79
N GLU A 214 14.89 -4.87 0.64
CA GLU A 214 15.31 -3.96 1.72
C GLU A 214 14.20 -3.03 2.20
N LYS A 215 13.28 -2.65 1.29
CA LYS A 215 12.17 -1.75 1.57
C LYS A 215 10.82 -2.47 1.75
N LEU A 216 10.84 -3.81 1.85
CA LEU A 216 9.62 -4.60 1.99
C LEU A 216 9.04 -4.44 3.38
N THR A 217 7.74 -4.14 3.45
CA THR A 217 7.00 -3.99 4.70
C THR A 217 5.57 -4.53 4.58
N SER A 218 4.93 -4.78 5.73
CA SER A 218 3.51 -5.15 5.82
C SER A 218 2.63 -4.08 6.44
N HIS A 219 3.20 -2.94 6.84
CA HIS A 219 2.47 -1.85 7.51
C HIS A 219 3.23 -0.54 7.32
N ILE A 220 2.56 0.56 7.61
CA ILE A 220 3.13 1.90 7.71
C ILE A 220 3.57 2.12 9.14
N GLU A 221 4.77 2.64 9.38
CA GLU A 221 5.29 2.93 10.71
C GLU A 221 5.98 4.30 10.71
N SER A 222 5.62 5.14 11.68
CA SER A 222 6.25 6.46 11.85
C SER A 222 7.43 6.42 12.81
N PRO A 223 8.33 7.41 12.76
CA PRO A 223 9.48 7.49 13.67
C PRO A 223 9.14 7.54 15.16
N ASP A 224 7.93 7.96 15.52
CA ASP A 224 7.43 8.02 16.89
C ASP A 224 6.62 6.79 17.31
N GLY A 225 6.57 5.76 16.45
CA GLY A 225 6.00 4.46 16.75
C GLY A 225 4.50 4.34 16.52
N ALA A 226 3.84 5.31 15.85
CA ALA A 226 2.49 5.08 15.33
C ALA A 226 2.56 4.13 14.13
N SER A 227 1.59 3.22 14.00
CA SER A 227 1.65 2.19 12.98
C SER A 227 0.27 1.81 12.45
N SER A 228 0.19 1.45 11.17
CA SER A 228 -1.05 0.92 10.61
C SER A 228 -1.30 -0.52 11.05
N ALA A 229 -2.56 -0.93 11.09
CA ALA A 229 -2.90 -2.33 11.32
C ALA A 229 -2.47 -3.20 10.14
N ASN A 230 -1.99 -4.41 10.45
CA ASN A 230 -1.70 -5.41 9.43
C ASN A 230 -2.96 -5.78 8.65
N LEU A 231 -2.78 -6.17 7.39
CA LEU A 231 -3.85 -6.65 6.52
C LEU A 231 -3.31 -7.83 5.69
N THR A 232 -3.98 -8.96 5.77
CA THR A 232 -3.69 -10.13 4.93
C THR A 232 -4.37 -10.02 3.55
N GLU A 233 -3.93 -10.84 2.60
CA GLU A 233 -4.58 -10.89 1.28
C GLU A 233 -6.04 -11.33 1.40
N ALA A 234 -6.33 -12.29 2.27
CA ALA A 234 -7.67 -12.79 2.49
C ALA A 234 -8.59 -11.72 3.10
N GLU A 235 -8.13 -10.99 4.10
CA GLU A 235 -8.87 -9.88 4.72
C GLU A 235 -9.11 -8.74 3.73
N SER A 236 -8.13 -8.35 2.92
CA SER A 236 -8.31 -7.30 1.90
C SER A 236 -9.40 -7.65 0.88
N ARG A 237 -9.53 -8.94 0.54
CA ARG A 237 -10.58 -9.46 -0.33
C ARG A 237 -11.94 -9.46 0.36
N GLU A 238 -11.99 -9.85 1.63
CA GLU A 238 -13.20 -9.80 2.45
C GLU A 238 -13.70 -8.38 2.62
N LEU A 239 -12.81 -7.43 2.94
CA LEU A 239 -13.14 -6.00 3.03
C LEU A 239 -13.70 -5.45 1.70
N ALA A 240 -13.07 -5.81 0.59
CA ALA A 240 -13.56 -5.43 -0.74
C ALA A 240 -14.95 -6.00 -1.05
N GLN A 241 -15.24 -7.21 -0.56
CA GLN A 241 -16.57 -7.81 -0.70
C GLN A 241 -17.61 -7.13 0.19
N LEU A 242 -17.26 -6.82 1.44
CA LEU A 242 -18.14 -6.09 2.37
C LEU A 242 -18.46 -4.67 1.85
N ALA A 243 -17.48 -3.99 1.26
CA ALA A 243 -17.69 -2.70 0.61
C ALA A 243 -18.72 -2.80 -0.53
N LYS A 244 -18.58 -3.79 -1.41
CA LYS A 244 -19.55 -4.03 -2.51
C LYS A 244 -20.98 -4.33 -2.02
N GLU A 245 -21.10 -4.89 -0.84
CA GLU A 245 -22.38 -5.24 -0.21
C GLU A 245 -22.98 -4.08 0.61
N GLY A 246 -22.30 -2.92 0.68
CA GLY A 246 -22.71 -1.78 1.48
C GLY A 246 -22.75 -2.09 2.98
N LYS A 247 -21.86 -2.95 3.45
CA LYS A 247 -21.80 -3.42 4.84
C LYS A 247 -20.62 -2.83 5.63
N PHE A 248 -20.16 -1.67 5.24
CA PHE A 248 -19.02 -1.01 5.85
C PHE A 248 -19.43 0.25 6.59
#